data_634160991ea3e21b35c22416035de350
#
_entry.id   634160991ea3e21b35c22416035de350
#
_cell.length_a   1.000
_cell.length_b   1.000
_cell.length_c   1.000
_cell.angle_alpha   90.00
_cell.angle_beta   90.00
_cell.angle_gamma   90.00
#
_symmetry.space_group_name_H-M   'P 1'
#
loop_
_entity.id
_entity.type
_entity.pdbx_description
1 polymer ?
#
loop_
_entity_poly.entity_id
_entity_poly.type
_entity_poly.pdbx_seq_one_letter_code
_entity_poly.pdbx_strand_id
1 'polypeptide(L)'
;MSDNTLILGLQWGDEGKGKIVDNLSENVDVVCRFQGGHNAGHTIKVNGEKTVLHLIPSGILHKNSKCLIGNGVVLSLYALDKEINELKSRNINFKDRFFVSSACSLILPSHVSIDQTRDKKESIGTTGRGIGPAYEDKIGRRAIRFGDIANQDALREKIELLINYHNRLLKDLYKKEPHDPDDVFNEIMKYKHLHEEFCIDSQDLMYNWVKNKKTILFEGAQGTLLDIDHGTYPYVTSSSTTAGGVATGLGIGPRYINKIIGISKAYTTRVGEGPFPTELFDKDGELLAKKGNEFGATTGRPRRCGWLDLVALKKAIFTNSVTDLCITKLDVLDETEFIKVCVEYNNDKPIYKVFDGWLSSTEGITEYSELPEKAKEYIEFIENFTECSASIISTGPSRDQTISK
;
A
#
# COMPACT_ATOMS: atom_id res chain seq x y z
N MET A 1 25.78 -1.69 -10.11
CA MET A 1 24.71 -0.77 -9.62
C MET A 1 24.15 -1.41 -8.38
N SER A 2 23.68 -0.62 -7.39
CA SER A 2 22.95 -1.20 -6.25
C SER A 2 21.64 -1.81 -6.75
N ASP A 3 21.24 -2.97 -6.22
CA ASP A 3 19.99 -3.63 -6.64
C ASP A 3 18.79 -3.00 -5.91
N ASN A 4 18.35 -1.86 -6.43
CA ASN A 4 17.16 -1.19 -5.90
C ASN A 4 15.91 -1.94 -6.31
N THR A 5 15.11 -2.31 -5.33
CA THR A 5 13.93 -3.16 -5.52
C THR A 5 12.65 -2.40 -5.22
N LEU A 6 11.66 -2.50 -6.09
CA LEU A 6 10.30 -2.03 -5.86
C LEU A 6 9.40 -3.22 -5.50
N ILE A 7 8.60 -3.06 -4.45
CA ILE A 7 7.53 -4.00 -4.09
C ILE A 7 6.19 -3.29 -4.25
N LEU A 8 5.30 -3.87 -5.02
CA LEU A 8 3.93 -3.36 -5.22
C LEU A 8 2.90 -4.49 -5.30
N GLY A 9 1.64 -4.16 -5.02
CA GLY A 9 0.52 -5.06 -5.18
C GLY A 9 -0.01 -5.06 -6.62
N LEU A 10 -0.40 -6.22 -7.13
CA LEU A 10 -0.91 -6.37 -8.48
C LEU A 10 -2.45 -6.47 -8.56
N GLN A 11 -3.12 -6.55 -7.41
CA GLN A 11 -4.57 -6.67 -7.29
C GLN A 11 -5.18 -5.40 -6.67
N TRP A 12 -6.23 -5.52 -5.86
CA TRP A 12 -6.89 -4.41 -5.15
C TRP A 12 -6.35 -4.14 -3.74
N GLY A 13 -5.07 -4.37 -3.50
CA GLY A 13 -4.46 -4.23 -2.17
C GLY A 13 -4.62 -5.51 -1.33
N ASP A 14 -4.07 -5.45 -0.12
CA ASP A 14 -4.12 -6.55 0.85
C ASP A 14 -3.47 -7.87 0.39
N GLU A 15 -2.55 -7.80 -0.59
CA GLU A 15 -1.84 -8.97 -1.14
C GLU A 15 -0.82 -9.57 -0.17
N GLY A 16 -0.64 -9.00 1.02
CA GLY A 16 0.36 -9.48 1.99
C GLY A 16 1.74 -8.83 1.84
N LYS A 17 1.80 -7.63 1.24
CA LYS A 17 3.05 -6.86 1.02
C LYS A 17 3.90 -6.70 2.27
N GLY A 18 3.29 -6.42 3.43
CA GLY A 18 4.01 -6.14 4.67
C GLY A 18 5.01 -7.23 5.06
N LYS A 19 4.64 -8.51 4.95
CA LYS A 19 5.53 -9.65 5.21
C LYS A 19 6.73 -9.66 4.27
N ILE A 20 6.51 -9.46 2.99
CA ILE A 20 7.57 -9.54 1.96
C ILE A 20 8.52 -8.34 2.06
N VAL A 21 7.96 -7.13 2.27
CA VAL A 21 8.76 -5.92 2.53
C VAL A 21 9.64 -6.11 3.76
N ASP A 22 9.08 -6.64 4.84
CA ASP A 22 9.81 -6.90 6.08
C ASP A 22 10.96 -7.89 5.86
N ASN A 23 10.72 -9.03 5.17
CA ASN A 23 11.76 -10.00 4.85
C ASN A 23 12.91 -9.36 4.05
N LEU A 24 12.60 -8.57 3.04
CA LEU A 24 13.62 -7.95 2.19
C LEU A 24 14.29 -6.73 2.86
N SER A 25 13.63 -6.11 3.85
CA SER A 25 14.19 -4.94 4.57
C SER A 25 15.41 -5.27 5.42
N GLU A 26 15.63 -6.54 5.77
CA GLU A 26 16.79 -6.97 6.56
C GLU A 26 18.12 -6.69 5.84
N ASN A 27 18.12 -6.78 4.50
CA ASN A 27 19.31 -6.72 3.67
C ASN A 27 19.44 -5.44 2.84
N VAL A 28 18.69 -4.37 3.19
CA VAL A 28 18.74 -3.10 2.47
C VAL A 28 19.14 -1.94 3.37
N ASP A 29 19.84 -0.96 2.80
CA ASP A 29 20.25 0.25 3.53
C ASP A 29 19.07 1.18 3.82
N VAL A 30 18.09 1.22 2.90
CA VAL A 30 17.01 2.22 2.93
C VAL A 30 15.68 1.62 2.51
N VAL A 31 14.59 1.97 3.21
CA VAL A 31 13.21 1.66 2.81
C VAL A 31 12.42 2.96 2.64
N CYS A 32 11.78 3.13 1.47
CA CYS A 32 11.06 4.36 1.12
C CYS A 32 9.59 4.10 0.83
N ARG A 33 8.69 4.85 1.47
CA ARG A 33 7.28 4.96 1.07
C ARG A 33 7.13 6.11 0.08
N PHE A 34 6.50 5.88 -1.06
CA PHE A 34 6.42 6.84 -2.15
C PHE A 34 5.02 7.38 -2.46
N GLN A 35 3.95 6.75 -1.95
CA GLN A 35 2.56 7.14 -2.21
C GLN A 35 1.60 6.66 -1.11
N GLY A 36 0.32 7.09 -1.20
CA GLY A 36 -0.71 6.74 -0.25
C GLY A 36 -0.68 7.66 0.98
N GLY A 37 -1.15 7.13 2.08
CA GLY A 37 -1.19 7.79 3.38
C GLY A 37 -1.44 6.76 4.47
N HIS A 38 -2.02 7.17 5.58
CA HIS A 38 -2.34 6.28 6.69
C HIS A 38 -3.57 5.38 6.45
N ASN A 39 -4.08 5.35 5.21
CA ASN A 39 -5.05 4.34 4.75
C ASN A 39 -4.40 2.98 4.47
N ALA A 40 -3.08 2.88 4.36
CA ALA A 40 -2.36 1.62 4.31
C ALA A 40 -2.37 0.92 5.68
N GLY A 41 -2.17 -0.41 5.68
CA GLY A 41 -2.03 -1.21 6.89
C GLY A 41 -1.12 -2.40 6.60
N HIS A 42 0.19 -2.24 6.84
CA HIS A 42 1.17 -3.31 6.67
C HIS A 42 1.33 -4.08 7.97
N THR A 43 0.71 -5.26 8.02
CA THR A 43 0.82 -6.15 9.17
C THR A 43 2.11 -6.96 9.07
N ILE A 44 2.92 -6.87 10.10
CA ILE A 44 4.20 -7.57 10.23
C ILE A 44 4.20 -8.36 11.53
N LYS A 45 4.70 -9.58 11.50
CA LYS A 45 4.92 -10.40 12.70
C LYS A 45 6.42 -10.53 12.93
N VAL A 46 6.92 -9.96 14.03
CA VAL A 46 8.32 -10.08 14.44
C VAL A 46 8.36 -10.74 15.82
N ASN A 47 9.07 -11.86 15.97
CA ASN A 47 9.21 -12.60 17.22
C ASN A 47 7.86 -12.92 17.90
N GLY A 48 6.83 -13.25 17.10
CA GLY A 48 5.49 -13.55 17.59
C GLY A 48 4.60 -12.31 17.85
N GLU A 49 5.17 -11.12 17.90
CA GLU A 49 4.42 -9.87 18.08
C GLU A 49 3.91 -9.31 16.74
N LYS A 50 2.64 -8.94 16.72
CA LYS A 50 1.99 -8.29 15.56
C LYS A 50 2.16 -6.78 15.62
N THR A 51 2.73 -6.20 14.57
CA THR A 51 2.82 -4.75 14.37
C THR A 51 2.06 -4.36 13.10
N VAL A 52 1.28 -3.29 13.16
CA VAL A 52 0.61 -2.75 11.97
C VAL A 52 1.17 -1.34 11.72
N LEU A 53 1.85 -1.18 10.58
CA LEU A 53 2.39 0.11 10.15
C LEU A 53 1.47 0.76 9.12
N HIS A 54 1.19 2.05 9.30
CA HIS A 54 0.30 2.81 8.41
C HIS A 54 1.04 3.83 7.54
N LEU A 55 2.01 4.55 8.11
CA LEU A 55 2.79 5.59 7.45
C LEU A 55 4.27 5.24 7.39
N ILE A 56 4.81 4.74 8.49
CA ILE A 56 6.24 4.49 8.65
C ILE A 56 6.64 3.29 7.79
N PRO A 57 7.73 3.39 6.98
CA PRO A 57 8.22 2.26 6.21
C PRO A 57 8.60 1.06 7.08
N SER A 58 8.33 -0.15 6.58
CA SER A 58 8.53 -1.40 7.33
C SER A 58 9.98 -1.60 7.80
N GLY A 59 10.95 -1.04 7.10
CA GLY A 59 12.37 -1.08 7.46
C GLY A 59 12.72 -0.49 8.83
N ILE A 60 11.82 0.29 9.46
CA ILE A 60 12.06 0.87 10.79
C ILE A 60 12.26 -0.21 11.87
N LEU A 61 11.68 -1.39 11.67
CA LEU A 61 11.80 -2.54 12.57
C LEU A 61 13.20 -3.19 12.51
N HIS A 62 14.00 -2.89 11.49
CA HIS A 62 15.36 -3.39 11.31
C HIS A 62 16.38 -2.31 11.71
N LYS A 63 17.28 -2.62 12.65
CA LYS A 63 18.20 -1.65 13.28
C LYS A 63 19.10 -0.90 12.30
N ASN A 64 19.47 -1.53 11.18
CA ASN A 64 20.44 -0.99 10.24
C ASN A 64 19.80 -0.23 9.07
N SER A 65 18.49 -0.37 8.85
CA SER A 65 17.81 0.28 7.74
C SER A 65 17.39 1.70 8.09
N LYS A 66 17.54 2.61 7.13
CA LYS A 66 16.96 3.95 7.17
C LYS A 66 15.60 3.97 6.51
N CYS A 67 14.74 4.88 6.92
CA CYS A 67 13.36 4.96 6.42
C CYS A 67 13.02 6.37 5.95
N LEU A 68 12.38 6.49 4.79
CA LEU A 68 11.94 7.76 4.23
C LEU A 68 10.45 7.71 3.87
N ILE A 69 9.69 8.69 4.35
CA ILE A 69 8.38 9.03 3.79
C ILE A 69 8.61 10.09 2.70
N GLY A 70 8.37 9.71 1.45
CA GLY A 70 8.58 10.55 0.27
C GLY A 70 7.44 11.54 0.04
N ASN A 71 7.69 12.52 -0.82
CA ASN A 71 6.77 13.61 -1.16
C ASN A 71 5.45 13.17 -1.82
N GLY A 72 5.38 11.92 -2.31
CA GLY A 72 4.15 11.35 -2.84
C GLY A 72 3.12 10.96 -1.79
N VAL A 73 3.53 10.81 -0.53
CA VAL A 73 2.64 10.48 0.60
C VAL A 73 1.88 11.70 1.07
N VAL A 74 0.58 11.53 1.40
CA VAL A 74 -0.20 12.54 2.15
C VAL A 74 -0.17 12.20 3.63
N LEU A 75 0.23 13.16 4.46
CA LEU A 75 0.70 12.97 5.82
C LEU A 75 -0.30 13.45 6.87
N SER A 76 -0.81 12.56 7.69
CA SER A 76 -1.53 12.89 8.91
C SER A 76 -0.54 13.00 10.06
N LEU A 77 -0.36 14.20 10.63
CA LEU A 77 0.55 14.42 11.76
C LEU A 77 0.12 13.64 13.00
N TYR A 78 -1.19 13.61 13.27
CA TYR A 78 -1.76 12.81 14.36
C TYR A 78 -1.43 11.32 14.21
N ALA A 79 -1.64 10.76 13.01
CA ALA A 79 -1.39 9.34 12.78
C ALA A 79 0.11 9.02 12.86
N LEU A 80 0.98 9.91 12.37
CA LEU A 80 2.42 9.76 12.44
C LEU A 80 2.91 9.81 13.89
N ASP A 81 2.48 10.80 14.67
CA ASP A 81 2.86 10.94 16.08
C ASP A 81 2.46 9.71 16.90
N LYS A 82 1.22 9.26 16.70
CA LYS A 82 0.72 8.04 17.36
C LYS A 82 1.58 6.82 17.03
N GLU A 83 1.89 6.61 15.76
CA GLU A 83 2.68 5.46 15.29
C GLU A 83 4.13 5.53 15.82
N ILE A 84 4.74 6.72 15.84
CA ILE A 84 6.08 6.94 16.42
C ILE A 84 6.07 6.63 17.92
N ASN A 85 5.09 7.13 18.67
CA ASN A 85 5.01 6.91 20.12
C ASN A 85 4.81 5.43 20.46
N GLU A 86 3.97 4.71 19.69
CA GLU A 86 3.79 3.27 19.81
C GLU A 86 5.10 2.51 19.58
N LEU A 87 5.84 2.85 18.53
CA LEU A 87 7.11 2.20 18.22
C LEU A 87 8.24 2.59 19.21
N LYS A 88 8.28 3.85 19.66
CA LYS A 88 9.23 4.29 20.72
C LYS A 88 8.98 3.53 22.03
N SER A 89 7.72 3.25 22.40
CA SER A 89 7.41 2.45 23.59
C SER A 89 7.92 0.99 23.52
N ARG A 90 8.21 0.52 22.30
CA ARG A 90 8.82 -0.78 22.03
C ARG A 90 10.34 -0.69 21.80
N ASN A 91 10.98 0.40 22.24
CA ASN A 91 12.42 0.66 22.12
C ASN A 91 12.94 0.75 20.68
N ILE A 92 12.09 1.12 19.72
CA ILE A 92 12.55 1.37 18.35
C ILE A 92 13.17 2.77 18.27
N ASN A 93 14.43 2.83 17.81
CA ASN A 93 15.16 4.07 17.66
C ASN A 93 14.88 4.72 16.30
N PHE A 94 14.53 6.02 16.31
CA PHE A 94 14.26 6.83 15.12
C PHE A 94 15.42 7.76 14.75
N LYS A 95 16.29 8.05 15.69
CA LYS A 95 17.37 9.04 15.51
C LYS A 95 18.28 8.64 14.34
N ASP A 96 18.49 9.56 13.41
CA ASP A 96 19.32 9.40 12.19
C ASP A 96 18.88 8.25 11.25
N ARG A 97 17.67 7.73 11.47
CA ARG A 97 17.14 6.60 10.72
C ARG A 97 15.79 6.87 10.06
N PHE A 98 15.03 7.83 10.55
CA PHE A 98 13.70 8.13 10.02
C PHE A 98 13.65 9.56 9.50
N PHE A 99 13.12 9.72 8.28
CA PHE A 99 13.06 10.98 7.57
C PHE A 99 11.71 11.17 6.90
N VAL A 100 11.24 12.42 6.85
CA VAL A 100 9.99 12.79 6.20
C VAL A 100 10.26 13.95 5.23
N SER A 101 9.82 13.80 3.99
CA SER A 101 9.98 14.84 2.97
C SER A 101 9.27 16.13 3.39
N SER A 102 9.96 17.26 3.32
CA SER A 102 9.38 18.59 3.49
C SER A 102 8.23 18.88 2.52
N ALA A 103 8.20 18.18 1.38
CA ALA A 103 7.20 18.34 0.35
C ALA A 103 5.95 17.44 0.50
N CYS A 104 5.85 16.62 1.56
CA CYS A 104 4.62 15.88 1.88
C CYS A 104 3.46 16.84 2.12
N SER A 105 2.33 16.60 1.47
CA SER A 105 1.09 17.34 1.73
C SER A 105 0.45 16.87 3.03
N LEU A 106 0.03 17.81 3.89
CA LEU A 106 -0.62 17.49 5.15
C LEU A 106 -2.10 17.15 4.95
N ILE A 107 -2.59 16.19 5.71
CA ILE A 107 -4.02 15.94 5.86
C ILE A 107 -4.53 16.78 7.02
N LEU A 108 -5.51 17.63 6.74
CA LEU A 108 -6.13 18.53 7.70
C LEU A 108 -7.50 17.98 8.18
N PRO A 109 -8.05 18.45 9.32
CA PRO A 109 -9.38 18.06 9.78
C PRO A 109 -10.48 18.33 8.73
N SER A 110 -10.37 19.40 7.96
CA SER A 110 -11.29 19.73 6.88
C SER A 110 -11.29 18.71 5.73
N HIS A 111 -10.13 18.11 5.40
CA HIS A 111 -10.06 17.02 4.42
C HIS A 111 -10.85 15.81 4.89
N VAL A 112 -10.76 15.45 6.17
CA VAL A 112 -11.53 14.33 6.77
C VAL A 112 -13.04 14.61 6.69
N SER A 113 -13.44 15.83 7.03
CA SER A 113 -14.85 16.24 6.95
C SER A 113 -15.41 16.19 5.53
N ILE A 114 -14.62 16.61 4.53
CA ILE A 114 -14.99 16.55 3.12
C ILE A 114 -15.07 15.09 2.65
N ASP A 115 -14.06 14.24 2.94
CA ASP A 115 -14.00 12.84 2.55
C ASP A 115 -15.20 12.05 3.06
N GLN A 116 -15.47 12.13 4.37
CA GLN A 116 -16.61 11.45 5.01
C GLN A 116 -17.97 11.91 4.48
N THR A 117 -18.06 13.16 4.03
CA THR A 117 -19.32 13.70 3.51
C THR A 117 -19.52 13.29 2.05
N ARG A 118 -18.48 13.30 1.25
CA ARG A 118 -18.51 12.82 -0.16
C ARG A 118 -18.87 11.34 -0.22
N ASP A 119 -18.19 10.50 0.57
CA ASP A 119 -18.39 9.05 0.54
C ASP A 119 -19.83 8.64 0.86
N LYS A 120 -20.49 9.36 1.78
CA LYS A 120 -21.92 9.16 2.07
C LYS A 120 -22.83 9.41 0.87
N LYS A 121 -22.42 10.26 -0.07
CA LYS A 121 -23.21 10.61 -1.26
C LYS A 121 -22.83 9.77 -2.49
N GLU A 122 -21.55 9.51 -2.65
CA GLU A 122 -20.97 8.91 -3.85
C GLU A 122 -20.74 7.40 -3.72
N SER A 123 -20.77 6.87 -2.48
CA SER A 123 -20.64 5.43 -2.17
C SER A 123 -19.41 4.77 -2.83
N ILE A 124 -18.28 5.48 -2.86
CA ILE A 124 -17.01 4.94 -3.39
C ILE A 124 -16.43 3.91 -2.42
N GLY A 125 -16.76 4.02 -1.12
CA GLY A 125 -16.27 3.15 -0.07
C GLY A 125 -14.89 3.56 0.44
N THR A 126 -14.64 4.87 0.57
CA THR A 126 -13.37 5.42 1.07
C THR A 126 -13.11 5.00 2.53
N THR A 127 -11.90 5.27 3.01
CA THR A 127 -11.57 5.07 4.43
C THR A 127 -12.04 6.21 5.33
N GLY A 128 -12.56 7.31 4.76
CA GLY A 128 -13.00 8.51 5.48
C GLY A 128 -11.87 9.25 6.19
N ARG A 129 -10.63 9.09 5.72
CA ARG A 129 -9.41 9.62 6.37
C ARG A 129 -8.85 10.88 5.71
N GLY A 130 -9.57 11.46 4.76
CA GLY A 130 -9.16 12.69 4.08
C GLY A 130 -8.08 12.50 3.01
N ILE A 131 -7.81 11.28 2.57
CA ILE A 131 -6.75 10.96 1.59
C ILE A 131 -7.06 11.64 0.25
N GLY A 132 -8.25 11.41 -0.32
CA GLY A 132 -8.66 11.96 -1.60
C GLY A 132 -8.61 13.49 -1.64
N PRO A 133 -9.28 14.20 -0.73
CA PRO A 133 -9.23 15.66 -0.66
C PRO A 133 -7.82 16.24 -0.48
N ALA A 134 -6.92 15.55 0.25
CA ALA A 134 -5.53 16.00 0.38
C ALA A 134 -4.74 15.87 -0.93
N TYR A 135 -4.98 14.81 -1.73
CA TYR A 135 -4.42 14.70 -3.09
C TYR A 135 -5.02 15.73 -4.04
N GLU A 136 -6.33 16.01 -3.95
CA GLU A 136 -7.00 17.08 -4.71
C GLU A 136 -6.31 18.43 -4.48
N ASP A 137 -6.03 18.79 -3.24
CA ASP A 137 -5.33 20.02 -2.89
C ASP A 137 -3.87 20.03 -3.35
N LYS A 138 -3.19 18.88 -3.28
CA LYS A 138 -1.84 18.74 -3.80
C LYS A 138 -1.78 19.08 -5.30
N ILE A 139 -2.67 18.49 -6.10
CA ILE A 139 -2.74 18.74 -7.55
C ILE A 139 -3.27 20.15 -7.85
N GLY A 140 -4.21 20.64 -7.02
CA GLY A 140 -4.71 22.02 -7.06
C GLY A 140 -3.68 23.08 -6.63
N ARG A 141 -2.48 22.68 -6.18
CA ARG A 141 -1.37 23.56 -5.79
C ARG A 141 -1.71 24.49 -4.60
N ARG A 142 -2.61 24.05 -3.71
CA ARG A 142 -3.04 24.78 -2.50
C ARG A 142 -2.77 24.02 -1.20
N ALA A 143 -2.19 22.82 -1.29
CA ALA A 143 -1.89 21.98 -0.12
C ALA A 143 -0.90 22.66 0.83
N ILE A 144 -1.13 22.49 2.13
CA ILE A 144 -0.13 22.76 3.16
C ILE A 144 0.89 21.62 3.13
N ARG A 145 2.18 21.96 3.09
CA ARG A 145 3.26 20.98 3.09
C ARG A 145 3.91 20.86 4.45
N PHE A 146 4.53 19.72 4.72
CA PHE A 146 5.22 19.48 5.99
C PHE A 146 6.31 20.51 6.27
N GLY A 147 7.06 20.94 5.25
CA GLY A 147 8.07 21.99 5.35
C GLY A 147 7.52 23.39 5.67
N ASP A 148 6.23 23.65 5.42
CA ASP A 148 5.63 24.96 5.72
C ASP A 148 5.59 25.26 7.23
N ILE A 149 5.68 24.22 8.08
CA ILE A 149 5.70 24.35 9.55
C ILE A 149 6.89 25.18 10.04
N ALA A 150 7.97 25.25 9.26
CA ALA A 150 9.15 26.05 9.60
C ALA A 150 8.87 27.56 9.73
N ASN A 151 7.90 28.08 8.94
CA ASN A 151 7.55 29.49 8.96
C ASN A 151 6.09 29.66 9.37
N GLN A 152 5.87 29.99 10.63
CA GLN A 152 4.53 30.04 11.24
C GLN A 152 3.64 31.14 10.65
N ASP A 153 4.19 32.31 10.28
CA ASP A 153 3.40 33.41 9.70
C ASP A 153 2.90 33.01 8.29
N ALA A 154 3.78 32.51 7.45
CA ALA A 154 3.40 32.02 6.12
C ALA A 154 2.47 30.80 6.19
N LEU A 155 2.65 29.93 7.20
CA LEU A 155 1.76 28.79 7.44
C LEU A 155 0.35 29.26 7.78
N ARG A 156 0.19 30.25 8.66
CA ARG A 156 -1.10 30.82 9.06
C ARG A 156 -1.86 31.39 7.88
N GLU A 157 -1.20 32.20 7.04
CA GLU A 157 -1.79 32.73 5.82
C GLU A 157 -2.29 31.64 4.85
N LYS A 158 -1.46 30.62 4.63
CA LYS A 158 -1.84 29.48 3.77
C LYS A 158 -3.03 28.70 4.34
N ILE A 159 -3.07 28.46 5.64
CA ILE A 159 -4.17 27.79 6.31
C ILE A 159 -5.45 28.60 6.17
N GLU A 160 -5.40 29.89 6.40
CA GLU A 160 -6.58 30.76 6.26
C GLU A 160 -7.18 30.67 4.86
N LEU A 161 -6.34 30.80 3.82
CA LEU A 161 -6.78 30.69 2.41
C LEU A 161 -7.43 29.33 2.13
N LEU A 162 -6.77 28.24 2.56
CA LEU A 162 -7.23 26.88 2.28
C LEU A 162 -8.51 26.55 3.06
N ILE A 163 -8.57 26.88 4.34
CA ILE A 163 -9.74 26.59 5.18
C ILE A 163 -10.95 27.41 4.73
N ASN A 164 -10.75 28.67 4.32
CA ASN A 164 -11.82 29.47 3.73
C ASN A 164 -12.37 28.85 2.43
N TYR A 165 -11.49 28.25 1.59
CA TYR A 165 -11.93 27.48 0.42
C TYR A 165 -12.73 26.23 0.83
N HIS A 166 -12.24 25.43 1.77
CA HIS A 166 -12.94 24.24 2.26
C HIS A 166 -14.26 24.56 2.93
N ASN A 167 -14.33 25.66 3.68
CA ASN A 167 -15.54 26.10 4.37
C ASN A 167 -16.67 26.46 3.38
N ARG A 168 -16.36 26.99 2.19
CA ARG A 168 -17.36 27.17 1.14
C ARG A 168 -17.95 25.84 0.70
N LEU A 169 -17.09 24.82 0.46
CA LEU A 169 -17.57 23.47 0.12
C LEU A 169 -18.42 22.87 1.25
N LEU A 170 -17.96 22.96 2.50
CA LEU A 170 -18.64 22.42 3.65
C LEU A 170 -19.99 23.10 3.87
N LYS A 171 -20.05 24.44 3.90
CA LYS A 171 -21.28 25.21 4.14
C LYS A 171 -22.24 25.15 2.95
N ASP A 172 -21.76 25.52 1.76
CA ASP A 172 -22.63 25.78 0.64
C ASP A 172 -23.09 24.50 -0.06
N LEU A 173 -22.17 23.53 -0.24
CA LEU A 173 -22.47 22.28 -0.93
C LEU A 173 -22.91 21.16 0.01
N TYR A 174 -22.25 21.02 1.15
CA TYR A 174 -22.45 19.86 2.02
C TYR A 174 -23.31 20.12 3.24
N LYS A 175 -23.63 21.40 3.55
CA LYS A 175 -24.43 21.81 4.72
C LYS A 175 -23.83 21.28 6.02
N LYS A 176 -22.50 21.43 6.15
CA LYS A 176 -21.70 21.03 7.32
C LYS A 176 -21.12 22.25 8.01
N GLU A 177 -20.75 22.07 9.29
CA GLU A 177 -20.08 23.10 10.06
C GLU A 177 -18.71 23.43 9.47
N PRO A 178 -18.31 24.70 9.44
CA PRO A 178 -17.01 25.15 9.00
C PRO A 178 -15.93 24.80 10.03
N HIS A 179 -14.69 24.78 9.60
CA HIS A 179 -13.52 24.74 10.47
C HIS A 179 -13.00 26.17 10.72
N ASP A 180 -12.53 26.42 11.94
CA ASP A 180 -11.81 27.64 12.28
C ASP A 180 -10.35 27.52 11.83
N PRO A 181 -9.81 28.48 11.04
CA PRO A 181 -8.41 28.46 10.63
C PRO A 181 -7.43 28.45 11.79
N ASP A 182 -7.72 29.14 12.89
CA ASP A 182 -6.85 29.19 14.08
C ASP A 182 -6.83 27.85 14.80
N ASP A 183 -7.94 27.15 14.88
CA ASP A 183 -7.99 25.79 15.45
C ASP A 183 -7.17 24.83 14.61
N VAL A 184 -7.24 24.91 13.27
CA VAL A 184 -6.43 24.09 12.37
C VAL A 184 -4.94 24.41 12.50
N PHE A 185 -4.57 25.69 12.60
CA PHE A 185 -3.19 26.11 12.86
C PHE A 185 -2.68 25.53 14.20
N ASN A 186 -3.43 25.71 15.26
CA ASN A 186 -3.08 25.23 16.58
C ASN A 186 -2.94 23.69 16.61
N GLU A 187 -3.82 22.99 15.89
CA GLU A 187 -3.71 21.51 15.74
C GLU A 187 -2.41 21.10 15.07
N ILE A 188 -2.00 21.75 13.98
CA ILE A 188 -0.72 21.48 13.32
C ILE A 188 0.45 21.75 14.27
N MET A 189 0.41 22.85 14.99
CA MET A 189 1.50 23.27 15.88
C MET A 189 1.73 22.34 17.08
N LYS A 190 0.73 21.54 17.50
CA LYS A 190 0.94 20.47 18.49
C LYS A 190 1.99 19.47 18.06
N TYR A 191 2.16 19.27 16.74
CA TYR A 191 3.08 18.30 16.14
C TYR A 191 4.35 18.97 15.56
N LYS A 192 4.67 20.21 15.95
CA LYS A 192 5.87 20.93 15.48
C LYS A 192 7.15 20.13 15.73
N HIS A 193 7.21 19.40 16.83
CA HIS A 193 8.35 18.55 17.18
C HIS A 193 8.66 17.48 16.12
N LEU A 194 7.63 16.95 15.41
CA LEU A 194 7.86 16.01 14.31
C LEU A 194 8.58 16.66 13.13
N HIS A 195 8.25 17.93 12.84
CA HIS A 195 8.95 18.70 11.84
C HIS A 195 10.41 18.95 12.25
N GLU A 196 10.64 19.37 13.48
CA GLU A 196 11.97 19.67 13.99
C GLU A 196 12.88 18.42 14.01
N GLU A 197 12.30 17.23 14.28
CA GLU A 197 13.06 15.97 14.38
C GLU A 197 13.27 15.28 13.02
N PHE A 198 12.29 15.32 12.10
CA PHE A 198 12.26 14.41 10.93
C PHE A 198 12.20 15.10 9.57
N CYS A 199 11.93 16.42 9.49
CA CYS A 199 11.77 17.12 8.22
C CYS A 199 13.10 17.28 7.47
N ILE A 200 13.09 16.87 6.19
CA ILE A 200 14.29 16.95 5.35
C ILE A 200 13.94 17.25 3.90
N ASP A 201 14.89 17.79 3.13
CA ASP A 201 14.86 17.74 1.68
C ASP A 201 15.11 16.31 1.21
N SER A 202 14.04 15.63 0.81
CA SER A 202 14.11 14.24 0.42
C SER A 202 14.82 14.03 -0.93
N GLN A 203 14.84 15.04 -1.81
CA GLN A 203 15.48 14.93 -3.12
C GLN A 203 17.00 14.88 -2.98
N ASP A 204 17.57 15.76 -2.15
CA ASP A 204 19.00 15.76 -1.83
C ASP A 204 19.40 14.46 -1.12
N LEU A 205 18.57 13.99 -0.19
CA LEU A 205 18.81 12.74 0.51
C LEU A 205 18.83 11.54 -0.44
N MET A 206 17.85 11.44 -1.33
CA MET A 206 17.76 10.38 -2.36
C MET A 206 18.96 10.44 -3.31
N TYR A 207 19.33 11.63 -3.79
CA TYR A 207 20.51 11.81 -4.63
C TYR A 207 21.78 11.27 -3.95
N ASN A 208 21.98 11.61 -2.68
CA ASN A 208 23.14 11.16 -1.91
C ASN A 208 23.13 9.63 -1.70
N TRP A 209 21.98 9.00 -1.44
CA TRP A 209 21.91 7.56 -1.30
C TRP A 209 22.24 6.83 -2.61
N VAL A 210 21.69 7.28 -3.72
CA VAL A 210 21.98 6.72 -5.05
C VAL A 210 23.46 6.90 -5.42
N LYS A 211 24.02 8.09 -5.19
CA LYS A 211 25.44 8.39 -5.44
C LYS A 211 26.37 7.49 -4.63
N ASN A 212 26.01 7.21 -3.39
CA ASN A 212 26.77 6.35 -2.49
C ASN A 212 26.40 4.86 -2.64
N LYS A 213 25.70 4.47 -3.72
CA LYS A 213 25.33 3.09 -4.07
C LYS A 213 24.61 2.36 -2.93
N LYS A 214 23.77 3.07 -2.17
CA LYS A 214 22.91 2.46 -1.17
C LYS A 214 21.88 1.57 -1.84
N THR A 215 21.58 0.42 -1.20
CA THR A 215 20.49 -0.46 -1.62
C THR A 215 19.18 0.12 -1.11
N ILE A 216 18.21 0.33 -2.01
CA ILE A 216 16.93 0.97 -1.70
C ILE A 216 15.78 0.04 -2.00
N LEU A 217 14.91 -0.15 -1.02
CA LEU A 217 13.63 -0.83 -1.17
C LEU A 217 12.51 0.21 -1.26
N PHE A 218 11.78 0.23 -2.37
CA PHE A 218 10.59 1.07 -2.53
C PHE A 218 9.36 0.27 -2.12
N GLU A 219 8.70 0.73 -1.07
CA GLU A 219 7.54 0.08 -0.48
C GLU A 219 6.25 0.72 -0.98
N GLY A 220 5.52 -0.01 -1.84
CA GLY A 220 4.21 0.39 -2.34
C GLY A 220 3.09 0.14 -1.34
N ALA A 221 2.04 0.94 -1.43
CA ALA A 221 0.79 0.76 -0.70
C ALA A 221 -0.36 0.51 -1.68
N GLN A 222 -1.46 -0.06 -1.21
CA GLN A 222 -2.60 -0.48 -2.04
C GLN A 222 -2.17 -1.49 -3.12
N GLY A 223 -2.76 -1.45 -4.32
CA GLY A 223 -2.43 -2.34 -5.43
C GLY A 223 -2.75 -1.70 -6.77
N THR A 224 -2.24 -2.27 -7.86
CA THR A 224 -2.33 -1.73 -9.22
C THR A 224 -3.77 -1.46 -9.68
N LEU A 225 -4.71 -2.35 -9.31
CA LEU A 225 -6.12 -2.19 -9.70
C LEU A 225 -6.84 -1.09 -8.90
N LEU A 226 -6.16 -0.48 -7.91
CA LEU A 226 -6.59 0.72 -7.19
C LEU A 226 -5.86 1.99 -7.66
N ASP A 227 -5.01 1.94 -8.67
CA ASP A 227 -4.30 3.10 -9.20
C ASP A 227 -5.29 4.13 -9.74
N ILE A 228 -4.99 5.43 -9.51
CA ILE A 228 -5.89 6.53 -9.91
C ILE A 228 -6.13 6.58 -11.42
N ASP A 229 -5.12 6.24 -12.23
CA ASP A 229 -5.16 6.32 -13.69
C ASP A 229 -5.44 4.97 -14.36
N HIS A 230 -4.90 3.87 -13.79
CA HIS A 230 -4.91 2.54 -14.40
C HIS A 230 -5.78 1.52 -13.67
N GLY A 231 -6.38 1.90 -12.54
CA GLY A 231 -7.27 1.04 -11.76
C GLY A 231 -8.71 1.02 -12.24
N THR A 232 -9.59 0.44 -11.42
CA THR A 232 -11.03 0.30 -11.70
C THR A 232 -11.79 1.59 -11.34
N TYR A 233 -11.45 2.69 -11.99
CA TYR A 233 -12.06 4.01 -11.79
C TYR A 233 -13.59 3.96 -11.90
N PRO A 234 -14.38 4.66 -11.03
CA PRO A 234 -13.94 5.57 -9.97
C PRO A 234 -13.60 4.88 -8.62
N TYR A 235 -13.70 3.57 -8.52
CA TYR A 235 -13.45 2.79 -7.30
C TYR A 235 -11.95 2.51 -7.11
N VAL A 236 -11.19 3.58 -6.89
CA VAL A 236 -9.71 3.57 -6.81
C VAL A 236 -9.24 4.42 -5.63
N THR A 237 -7.95 4.35 -5.31
CA THR A 237 -7.31 5.32 -4.41
C THR A 237 -6.87 6.55 -5.20
N SER A 238 -6.69 7.68 -4.52
CA SER A 238 -6.30 8.95 -5.17
C SER A 238 -4.79 9.08 -5.42
N SER A 239 -4.06 7.98 -5.41
CA SER A 239 -2.60 7.98 -5.60
C SER A 239 -2.16 7.05 -6.72
N SER A 240 -0.98 7.31 -7.30
CA SER A 240 -0.34 6.43 -8.27
C SER A 240 0.29 5.24 -7.55
N THR A 241 -0.36 4.09 -7.62
CA THR A 241 0.07 2.84 -6.97
C THR A 241 0.98 1.99 -7.85
N THR A 242 1.14 2.38 -9.11
CA THR A 242 2.00 1.72 -10.10
C THR A 242 3.47 2.08 -9.92
N ALA A 243 4.35 1.39 -10.63
CA ALA A 243 5.81 1.61 -10.61
C ALA A 243 6.19 3.05 -10.96
N GLY A 244 5.43 3.73 -11.84
CA GLY A 244 5.61 5.13 -12.17
C GLY A 244 5.49 6.07 -10.96
N GLY A 245 4.71 5.68 -9.94
CA GLY A 245 4.53 6.43 -8.70
C GLY A 245 5.82 6.62 -7.89
N VAL A 246 6.80 5.73 -8.04
CA VAL A 246 8.12 5.86 -7.38
C VAL A 246 8.85 7.10 -7.87
N ALA A 247 8.88 7.30 -9.18
CA ALA A 247 9.58 8.44 -9.79
C ALA A 247 9.01 9.78 -9.32
N THR A 248 7.68 9.91 -9.31
CA THR A 248 6.99 11.14 -8.89
C THR A 248 6.97 11.32 -7.38
N GLY A 249 6.87 10.22 -6.63
CA GLY A 249 6.73 10.24 -5.18
C GLY A 249 8.03 10.39 -4.38
N LEU A 250 9.19 10.18 -5.03
CA LEU A 250 10.51 10.29 -4.41
C LEU A 250 11.48 11.22 -5.16
N GLY A 251 11.10 11.70 -6.36
CA GLY A 251 11.99 12.52 -7.19
C GLY A 251 13.18 11.73 -7.75
N ILE A 252 13.03 10.44 -8.05
CA ILE A 252 14.09 9.57 -8.58
C ILE A 252 13.76 9.14 -10.01
N GLY A 253 14.76 9.09 -10.89
CA GLY A 253 14.56 8.63 -12.25
C GLY A 253 14.23 7.12 -12.33
N PRO A 254 13.38 6.66 -13.28
CA PRO A 254 12.93 5.27 -13.34
C PRO A 254 14.07 4.25 -13.55
N ARG A 255 15.18 4.65 -14.20
CA ARG A 255 16.35 3.79 -14.40
C ARG A 255 17.06 3.32 -13.13
N TYR A 256 16.71 3.91 -11.98
CA TYR A 256 17.24 3.51 -10.68
C TYR A 256 16.39 2.46 -9.97
N ILE A 257 15.33 1.99 -10.60
CA ILE A 257 14.55 0.82 -10.17
C ILE A 257 15.06 -0.37 -10.98
N ASN A 258 15.73 -1.31 -10.33
CA ASN A 258 16.42 -2.42 -11.01
C ASN A 258 15.58 -3.70 -11.02
N LYS A 259 14.84 -3.94 -9.94
CA LYS A 259 13.99 -5.11 -9.75
C LYS A 259 12.58 -4.65 -9.31
N ILE A 260 11.55 -5.25 -9.89
CA ILE A 260 10.15 -4.96 -9.55
C ILE A 260 9.46 -6.27 -9.19
N ILE A 261 9.20 -6.44 -7.90
CA ILE A 261 8.48 -7.60 -7.38
C ILE A 261 7.01 -7.23 -7.26
N GLY A 262 6.20 -7.88 -8.09
CA GLY A 262 4.74 -7.75 -8.07
C GLY A 262 4.12 -8.81 -7.18
N ILE A 263 3.33 -8.41 -6.19
CA ILE A 263 2.68 -9.33 -5.27
C ILE A 263 1.24 -9.59 -5.68
N SER A 264 0.89 -10.86 -5.84
CA SER A 264 -0.47 -11.36 -6.06
C SER A 264 -0.80 -12.44 -5.04
N LYS A 265 -2.03 -12.47 -4.54
CA LYS A 265 -2.54 -13.65 -3.85
C LYS A 265 -2.78 -14.78 -4.85
N ALA A 266 -2.76 -16.02 -4.38
CA ALA A 266 -3.18 -17.19 -5.16
C ALA A 266 -4.69 -17.17 -5.52
N TYR A 267 -5.44 -16.22 -4.97
CA TYR A 267 -6.83 -15.89 -5.29
C TYR A 267 -6.99 -14.36 -5.29
N THR A 268 -8.19 -13.83 -5.35
CA THR A 268 -8.40 -12.38 -5.40
C THR A 268 -9.27 -11.92 -4.25
N THR A 269 -8.95 -10.73 -3.69
CA THR A 269 -9.82 -10.07 -2.72
C THR A 269 -10.00 -8.60 -3.05
N ARG A 270 -11.14 -8.03 -2.65
CA ARG A 270 -11.42 -6.60 -2.77
C ARG A 270 -12.12 -6.08 -1.52
N VAL A 271 -11.75 -4.87 -1.09
CA VAL A 271 -12.46 -4.12 -0.07
C VAL A 271 -13.27 -3.01 -0.73
N GLY A 272 -14.50 -2.79 -0.25
CA GLY A 272 -15.37 -1.73 -0.75
C GLY A 272 -16.08 -2.08 -2.06
N GLU A 273 -16.62 -1.04 -2.67
CA GLU A 273 -17.47 -1.13 -3.85
C GLU A 273 -16.66 -1.30 -5.15
N GLY A 274 -17.38 -1.44 -6.27
CA GLY A 274 -16.83 -1.50 -7.61
C GLY A 274 -16.74 -2.91 -8.18
N PRO A 275 -16.32 -3.03 -9.46
CA PRO A 275 -16.36 -4.29 -10.20
C PRO A 275 -15.42 -5.33 -9.62
N PHE A 276 -15.91 -6.56 -9.51
CA PHE A 276 -15.13 -7.74 -9.14
C PHE A 276 -15.66 -8.94 -9.92
N PRO A 277 -15.26 -9.11 -11.19
CA PRO A 277 -15.88 -10.10 -12.08
C PRO A 277 -15.73 -11.55 -11.63
N THR A 278 -14.69 -11.88 -10.89
CA THR A 278 -14.43 -13.23 -10.38
C THR A 278 -14.92 -13.44 -8.94
N GLU A 279 -15.73 -12.52 -8.40
CA GLU A 279 -16.29 -12.62 -7.05
C GLU A 279 -17.13 -13.87 -6.84
N LEU A 280 -17.04 -14.45 -5.65
CA LEU A 280 -17.76 -15.67 -5.25
C LEU A 280 -18.75 -15.36 -4.13
N PHE A 281 -19.96 -15.91 -4.31
CA PHE A 281 -21.07 -15.80 -3.36
C PHE A 281 -21.52 -17.17 -2.82
N ASP A 282 -20.67 -18.18 -2.98
CA ASP A 282 -20.91 -19.58 -2.65
C ASP A 282 -19.97 -20.09 -1.54
N LYS A 283 -19.98 -21.40 -1.32
CA LYS A 283 -19.15 -22.08 -0.32
C LYS A 283 -17.65 -21.83 -0.55
N ASP A 284 -17.22 -21.71 -1.81
CA ASP A 284 -15.82 -21.47 -2.14
C ASP A 284 -15.40 -20.08 -1.65
N GLY A 285 -16.27 -19.07 -1.87
CA GLY A 285 -16.06 -17.71 -1.36
C GLY A 285 -15.98 -17.65 0.17
N GLU A 286 -16.89 -18.38 0.85
CA GLU A 286 -16.88 -18.48 2.32
C GLU A 286 -15.61 -19.17 2.84
N LEU A 287 -15.16 -20.23 2.15
CA LEU A 287 -13.92 -20.95 2.50
C LEU A 287 -12.71 -20.03 2.38
N LEU A 288 -12.56 -19.32 1.26
CA LEU A 288 -11.48 -18.36 1.04
C LEU A 288 -11.47 -17.25 2.10
N ALA A 289 -12.65 -16.68 2.41
CA ALA A 289 -12.78 -15.64 3.43
C ALA A 289 -12.35 -16.13 4.82
N LYS A 290 -12.79 -17.32 5.21
CA LYS A 290 -12.51 -17.92 6.51
C LYS A 290 -11.03 -18.33 6.63
N LYS A 291 -10.52 -19.11 5.68
CA LYS A 291 -9.13 -19.60 5.71
C LYS A 291 -8.11 -18.46 5.53
N GLY A 292 -8.42 -17.55 4.62
CA GLY A 292 -7.60 -16.37 4.39
C GLY A 292 -7.67 -15.32 5.51
N ASN A 293 -8.59 -15.47 6.48
CA ASN A 293 -8.87 -14.45 7.49
C ASN A 293 -9.03 -13.07 6.83
N GLU A 294 -9.95 -12.99 5.84
CA GLU A 294 -10.08 -11.86 4.93
C GLU A 294 -10.89 -10.71 5.56
N PHE A 295 -10.23 -10.01 6.49
CA PHE A 295 -10.72 -8.79 7.11
C PHE A 295 -9.68 -7.67 6.96
N GLY A 296 -10.13 -6.46 6.69
CA GLY A 296 -9.26 -5.30 6.54
C GLY A 296 -8.49 -5.00 7.84
N ALA A 297 -7.15 -5.00 7.76
CA ALA A 297 -6.28 -4.76 8.93
C ALA A 297 -6.55 -3.40 9.61
N THR A 298 -7.03 -2.42 8.85
CA THR A 298 -7.24 -1.04 9.31
C THR A 298 -8.69 -0.76 9.69
N THR A 299 -9.66 -1.31 8.96
CA THR A 299 -11.08 -1.00 9.12
C THR A 299 -11.90 -2.15 9.71
N GLY A 300 -11.34 -3.35 9.77
CA GLY A 300 -12.06 -4.56 10.16
C GLY A 300 -13.15 -5.00 9.17
N ARG A 301 -13.32 -4.29 8.05
CA ARG A 301 -14.34 -4.65 7.04
C ARG A 301 -14.03 -6.00 6.41
N PRO A 302 -15.04 -6.86 6.17
CA PRO A 302 -14.84 -8.10 5.43
C PRO A 302 -14.39 -7.78 4.00
N ARG A 303 -13.48 -8.59 3.48
CA ARG A 303 -13.07 -8.54 2.08
C ARG A 303 -13.96 -9.45 1.25
N ARG A 304 -14.39 -8.97 0.12
CA ARG A 304 -15.00 -9.78 -0.95
C ARG A 304 -13.94 -10.72 -1.49
N CYS A 305 -14.26 -11.98 -1.71
CA CYS A 305 -13.32 -13.00 -2.17
C CYS A 305 -13.74 -13.54 -3.53
N GLY A 306 -12.78 -13.91 -4.35
CA GLY A 306 -13.01 -14.46 -5.68
C GLY A 306 -11.81 -15.23 -6.22
N TRP A 307 -12.03 -15.94 -7.34
CA TRP A 307 -10.96 -16.65 -8.02
C TRP A 307 -9.92 -15.69 -8.60
N LEU A 308 -8.70 -16.19 -8.78
CA LEU A 308 -7.62 -15.42 -9.39
C LEU A 308 -7.98 -15.01 -10.83
N ASP A 309 -7.81 -13.73 -11.11
CA ASP A 309 -7.99 -13.14 -12.43
C ASP A 309 -6.64 -12.96 -13.12
N LEU A 310 -6.29 -13.89 -13.99
CA LEU A 310 -5.01 -13.85 -14.72
C LEU A 310 -5.00 -12.80 -15.82
N VAL A 311 -6.15 -12.43 -16.35
CA VAL A 311 -6.25 -11.36 -17.37
C VAL A 311 -5.88 -10.02 -16.73
N ALA A 312 -6.47 -9.73 -15.58
CA ALA A 312 -6.13 -8.53 -14.82
C ALA A 312 -4.70 -8.57 -14.30
N LEU A 313 -4.22 -9.73 -13.82
CA LEU A 313 -2.86 -9.91 -13.35
C LEU A 313 -1.82 -9.67 -14.46
N LYS A 314 -2.01 -10.25 -15.65
CA LYS A 314 -1.12 -10.02 -16.81
C LYS A 314 -1.05 -8.54 -17.20
N LYS A 315 -2.18 -7.85 -17.17
CA LYS A 315 -2.26 -6.40 -17.39
C LYS A 315 -1.48 -5.60 -16.32
N ALA A 316 -1.64 -5.98 -15.04
CA ALA A 316 -0.93 -5.34 -13.94
C ALA A 316 0.58 -5.56 -14.04
N ILE A 317 1.04 -6.75 -14.43
CA ILE A 317 2.45 -7.07 -14.69
C ILE A 317 3.01 -6.16 -15.78
N PHE A 318 2.33 -6.04 -16.91
CA PHE A 318 2.73 -5.17 -18.01
C PHE A 318 2.81 -3.70 -17.58
N THR A 319 1.78 -3.18 -16.93
CA THR A 319 1.71 -1.78 -16.47
C THR A 319 2.87 -1.40 -15.56
N ASN A 320 3.35 -2.35 -14.77
CA ASN A 320 4.42 -2.12 -13.79
C ASN A 320 5.81 -2.58 -14.25
N SER A 321 5.92 -3.21 -15.43
CA SER A 321 7.17 -3.85 -15.88
C SER A 321 7.73 -4.82 -14.82
N VAL A 322 6.86 -5.66 -14.25
CA VAL A 322 7.20 -6.60 -13.18
C VAL A 322 8.28 -7.56 -13.68
N THR A 323 9.37 -7.68 -12.92
CA THR A 323 10.48 -8.62 -13.22
C THR A 323 10.26 -9.97 -12.56
N ASP A 324 9.60 -9.99 -11.40
CA ASP A 324 9.41 -11.18 -10.59
C ASP A 324 8.03 -11.15 -9.92
N LEU A 325 7.32 -12.27 -9.94
CA LEU A 325 6.10 -12.45 -9.14
C LEU A 325 6.43 -12.91 -7.73
N CYS A 326 5.62 -12.45 -6.78
CA CYS A 326 5.47 -13.05 -5.47
C CYS A 326 4.03 -13.55 -5.32
N ILE A 327 3.83 -14.86 -5.18
CA ILE A 327 2.52 -15.47 -4.95
C ILE A 327 2.33 -15.65 -3.45
N THR A 328 1.27 -15.08 -2.88
CA THR A 328 0.98 -15.17 -1.44
C THR A 328 -0.29 -15.96 -1.18
N LYS A 329 -0.42 -16.44 0.06
CA LYS A 329 -1.65 -17.11 0.51
C LYS A 329 -1.95 -18.43 -0.25
N LEU A 330 -0.91 -19.16 -0.66
CA LEU A 330 -1.08 -20.45 -1.33
C LEU A 330 -1.79 -21.46 -0.39
N ASP A 331 -1.43 -21.43 0.89
CA ASP A 331 -1.99 -22.23 1.99
C ASP A 331 -3.52 -22.10 2.15
N VAL A 332 -4.09 -20.99 1.72
CA VAL A 332 -5.55 -20.77 1.79
C VAL A 332 -6.33 -21.71 0.87
N LEU A 333 -5.68 -22.20 -0.19
CA LEU A 333 -6.28 -23.09 -1.18
C LEU A 333 -6.15 -24.59 -0.84
N ASP A 334 -5.45 -24.94 0.25
CA ASP A 334 -5.12 -26.33 0.62
C ASP A 334 -6.33 -27.28 0.72
N GLU A 335 -7.50 -26.78 1.14
CA GLU A 335 -8.71 -27.58 1.30
C GLU A 335 -9.71 -27.43 0.14
N THR A 336 -9.33 -26.71 -0.92
CA THR A 336 -10.19 -26.47 -2.07
C THR A 336 -10.14 -27.65 -3.02
N GLU A 337 -11.30 -28.24 -3.34
CA GLU A 337 -11.39 -29.41 -4.21
C GLU A 337 -11.09 -29.06 -5.68
N PHE A 338 -11.65 -27.93 -6.15
CA PHE A 338 -11.43 -27.41 -7.49
C PHE A 338 -11.07 -25.93 -7.42
N ILE A 339 -9.94 -25.58 -8.01
CA ILE A 339 -9.44 -24.20 -8.07
C ILE A 339 -9.68 -23.66 -9.47
N LYS A 340 -10.30 -22.49 -9.57
CA LYS A 340 -10.57 -21.85 -10.86
C LYS A 340 -9.72 -20.61 -11.03
N VAL A 341 -9.25 -20.36 -12.26
CA VAL A 341 -8.58 -19.11 -12.63
C VAL A 341 -9.25 -18.53 -13.87
N CYS A 342 -9.51 -17.22 -13.83
CA CYS A 342 -10.04 -16.53 -15.01
C CYS A 342 -8.90 -16.34 -16.03
N VAL A 343 -9.11 -16.86 -17.24
CA VAL A 343 -8.14 -16.84 -18.33
C VAL A 343 -8.58 -15.96 -19.50
N GLU A 344 -9.87 -15.64 -19.58
CA GLU A 344 -10.45 -14.84 -20.65
C GLU A 344 -11.77 -14.22 -20.20
N TYR A 345 -12.25 -13.22 -20.92
CA TYR A 345 -13.57 -12.61 -20.75
C TYR A 345 -14.39 -12.72 -22.03
N ASN A 346 -15.64 -13.15 -21.89
CA ASN A 346 -16.65 -13.08 -22.95
C ASN A 346 -17.80 -12.16 -22.50
N ASN A 347 -17.93 -10.98 -23.12
CA ASN A 347 -18.90 -9.95 -22.72
C ASN A 347 -18.89 -9.70 -21.19
N ASP A 348 -17.75 -9.38 -20.64
CA ASP A 348 -17.48 -9.12 -19.21
C ASP A 348 -17.71 -10.30 -18.26
N LYS A 349 -18.02 -11.48 -18.80
CA LYS A 349 -18.13 -12.71 -18.00
C LYS A 349 -16.81 -13.47 -18.00
N PRO A 350 -16.29 -13.85 -16.82
CA PRO A 350 -15.04 -14.59 -16.74
C PRO A 350 -15.18 -16.01 -17.28
N ILE A 351 -14.22 -16.43 -18.10
CA ILE A 351 -14.02 -17.81 -18.53
C ILE A 351 -12.92 -18.41 -17.68
N TYR A 352 -13.19 -19.56 -17.11
CA TYR A 352 -12.31 -20.21 -16.16
C TYR A 352 -11.63 -21.45 -16.70
N LYS A 353 -10.33 -21.58 -16.44
CA LYS A 353 -9.66 -22.88 -16.39
C LYS A 353 -9.82 -23.46 -14.98
N VAL A 354 -10.09 -24.75 -14.90
CA VAL A 354 -10.28 -25.48 -13.64
C VAL A 354 -9.07 -26.37 -13.39
N PHE A 355 -8.60 -26.36 -12.15
CA PHE A 355 -7.57 -27.23 -11.64
C PHE A 355 -8.14 -28.07 -10.50
N ASP A 356 -7.69 -29.31 -10.40
CA ASP A 356 -7.92 -30.09 -9.20
C ASP A 356 -7.11 -29.49 -8.03
N GLY A 357 -7.70 -29.38 -6.87
CA GLY A 357 -7.00 -29.00 -5.66
C GLY A 357 -5.99 -30.07 -5.22
N TRP A 358 -4.98 -29.65 -4.48
CA TRP A 358 -3.96 -30.54 -3.98
C TRP A 358 -4.35 -31.24 -2.66
N LEU A 359 -5.35 -30.76 -1.94
CA LEU A 359 -5.97 -31.34 -0.75
C LEU A 359 -4.97 -31.81 0.32
N SER A 360 -3.87 -31.10 0.43
CA SER A 360 -2.79 -31.33 1.42
C SER A 360 -2.22 -29.99 1.87
N SER A 361 -1.66 -29.95 3.08
CA SER A 361 -1.15 -28.69 3.61
C SER A 361 0.10 -28.23 2.87
N THR A 362 0.09 -26.97 2.44
CA THR A 362 1.28 -26.25 1.99
C THR A 362 1.82 -25.31 3.04
N GLU A 363 1.11 -25.16 4.20
CA GLU A 363 1.53 -24.26 5.27
C GLU A 363 2.88 -24.65 5.84
N GLY A 364 3.81 -23.70 5.83
CA GLY A 364 5.15 -23.85 6.39
C GLY A 364 6.16 -24.54 5.48
N ILE A 365 5.80 -24.94 4.26
CA ILE A 365 6.77 -25.44 3.28
C ILE A 365 7.71 -24.32 2.88
N THR A 366 9.02 -24.57 2.90
CA THR A 366 10.09 -23.62 2.58
C THR A 366 10.87 -23.96 1.32
N GLU A 367 10.72 -25.18 0.82
CA GLU A 367 11.39 -25.66 -0.41
C GLU A 367 10.37 -25.92 -1.52
N TYR A 368 10.61 -25.40 -2.72
CA TYR A 368 9.71 -25.56 -3.88
C TYR A 368 9.48 -27.03 -4.24
N SER A 369 10.52 -27.85 -4.09
CA SER A 369 10.47 -29.30 -4.38
C SER A 369 9.48 -30.05 -3.51
N GLU A 370 9.21 -29.56 -2.30
CA GLU A 370 8.31 -30.20 -1.32
C GLU A 370 6.83 -29.85 -1.55
N LEU A 371 6.53 -28.87 -2.43
CA LEU A 371 5.15 -28.56 -2.77
C LEU A 371 4.47 -29.74 -3.47
N PRO A 372 3.16 -29.96 -3.20
CA PRO A 372 2.35 -30.92 -3.96
C PRO A 372 2.40 -30.63 -5.47
N GLU A 373 2.42 -31.69 -6.31
CA GLU A 373 2.52 -31.55 -7.76
C GLU A 373 1.43 -30.65 -8.33
N LYS A 374 0.18 -30.78 -7.88
CA LYS A 374 -0.93 -29.93 -8.31
C LYS A 374 -0.75 -28.45 -7.93
N ALA A 375 -0.08 -28.17 -6.81
CA ALA A 375 0.26 -26.79 -6.43
C ALA A 375 1.36 -26.23 -7.33
N LYS A 376 2.34 -27.05 -7.73
CA LYS A 376 3.35 -26.67 -8.72
C LYS A 376 2.74 -26.41 -10.09
N GLU A 377 1.85 -27.30 -10.57
CA GLU A 377 1.09 -27.12 -11.82
C GLU A 377 0.31 -25.80 -11.83
N TYR A 378 -0.33 -25.44 -10.71
CA TYR A 378 -1.05 -24.19 -10.55
C TYR A 378 -0.12 -22.98 -10.68
N ILE A 379 1.02 -22.99 -9.98
CA ILE A 379 2.02 -21.93 -10.02
C ILE A 379 2.63 -21.80 -11.42
N GLU A 380 3.04 -22.91 -12.03
CA GLU A 380 3.61 -22.95 -13.38
C GLU A 380 2.63 -22.44 -14.43
N PHE A 381 1.33 -22.71 -14.25
CA PHE A 381 0.32 -22.17 -15.14
C PHE A 381 0.22 -20.65 -15.01
N ILE A 382 0.28 -20.10 -13.79
CA ILE A 382 0.31 -18.64 -13.58
C ILE A 382 1.53 -18.03 -14.26
N GLU A 383 2.73 -18.59 -14.05
CA GLU A 383 3.98 -18.14 -14.66
C GLU A 383 3.89 -18.14 -16.19
N ASN A 384 3.44 -19.25 -16.78
CA ASN A 384 3.34 -19.41 -18.24
C ASN A 384 2.29 -18.45 -18.84
N PHE A 385 1.14 -18.28 -18.19
CA PHE A 385 0.10 -17.37 -18.69
C PHE A 385 0.53 -15.90 -18.62
N THR A 386 1.19 -15.54 -17.55
CA THR A 386 1.62 -14.15 -17.30
C THR A 386 2.96 -13.80 -17.93
N GLU A 387 3.72 -14.81 -18.38
CA GLU A 387 5.09 -14.66 -18.87
C GLU A 387 6.03 -14.03 -17.84
N CYS A 388 5.77 -14.30 -16.54
CA CYS A 388 6.53 -13.75 -15.42
C CYS A 388 6.78 -14.84 -14.37
N SER A 389 8.04 -15.06 -14.01
CA SER A 389 8.43 -16.11 -13.06
C SER A 389 8.10 -15.71 -11.63
N ALA A 390 7.60 -16.67 -10.84
CA ALA A 390 7.36 -16.49 -9.41
C ALA A 390 8.64 -16.81 -8.63
N SER A 391 9.38 -15.79 -8.24
CA SER A 391 10.62 -15.96 -7.45
C SER A 391 10.38 -16.13 -5.96
N ILE A 392 9.17 -15.78 -5.48
CA ILE A 392 8.79 -15.86 -4.06
C ILE A 392 7.39 -16.46 -3.94
N ILE A 393 7.23 -17.45 -3.05
CA ILE A 393 5.92 -18.05 -2.74
C ILE A 393 5.75 -18.06 -1.23
N SER A 394 4.68 -17.41 -0.75
CA SER A 394 4.35 -17.39 0.67
C SER A 394 3.36 -18.49 0.99
N THR A 395 3.75 -19.38 1.88
CA THR A 395 3.05 -20.59 2.32
C THR A 395 2.46 -20.45 3.73
N GLY A 396 2.37 -19.24 4.25
CA GLY A 396 1.78 -18.98 5.57
C GLY A 396 2.04 -17.56 6.07
N PRO A 397 1.52 -17.21 7.26
CA PRO A 397 1.56 -15.84 7.78
C PRO A 397 2.91 -15.42 8.38
N SER A 398 3.78 -16.36 8.75
CA SER A 398 5.04 -16.07 9.42
C SER A 398 6.15 -15.77 8.41
N ARG A 399 7.19 -15.02 8.84
CA ARG A 399 8.31 -14.58 8.00
C ARG A 399 9.02 -15.74 7.31
N ASP A 400 9.28 -16.80 8.06
CA ASP A 400 9.98 -18.01 7.66
C ASP A 400 9.17 -18.92 6.71
N GLN A 401 7.85 -18.78 6.66
CA GLN A 401 6.96 -19.55 5.79
C GLN A 401 6.97 -18.98 4.36
N THR A 402 8.15 -18.98 3.74
CA THR A 402 8.38 -18.39 2.41
C THR A 402 9.37 -19.22 1.63
N ILE A 403 9.01 -19.59 0.40
CA ILE A 403 9.88 -20.25 -0.57
C ILE A 403 10.55 -19.16 -1.40
N SER A 404 11.86 -19.25 -1.58
CA SER A 404 12.62 -18.52 -2.60
C SER A 404 12.95 -19.50 -3.73
N LYS A 405 12.41 -19.25 -4.93
CA LYS A 405 12.54 -20.12 -6.09
C LYS A 405 13.70 -19.68 -6.99
#